data_ffd709516614eb0e6a551239bcaeffcf
#
_entry.id   ffd709516614eb0e6a551239bcaeffcf
#
_cell.length_a   1.000
_cell.length_b   1.000
_cell.length_c   1.000
_cell.angle_alpha   90.00
_cell.angle_beta   90.00
_cell.angle_gamma   90.00
#
_symmetry.space_group_name_H-M   'P 1'
#
loop_
_entity.id
_entity.type
_entity.pdbx_description
1 polymer ?
#
loop_
_entity_poly.entity_id
_entity_poly.type
_entity_poly.pdbx_seq_one_letter_code
_entity_poly.pdbx_strand_id
1 'polypeptide(L)'
;DTWKLRLLIRRWYTFLNMQKKVVPQLDNLVTVSRASRQDIATDFDIAETKLDIVHNGIDTRVFRPIPAIERDEFNVMATASADAPLKGLDYLIRAISILAGEIPELKLTVLGKLKEDGKTAKLVSQLGLENRIHFYSGLSSQEVAELYAKATCAVVPSIYEGFGLPAGEAMACGVPVISTNGGALPEVVGDAGITVPTRDHLALADAIRTLLADSNLRHTLAAKGRSRILELFSWEVAAGEMVQLYREVVSREVAR
;
A
#
# COMPACT_ATOMS: atom_id res chain seq x y z
N ASP A 1 18.48 10.60 -23.59
CA ASP A 1 19.39 9.41 -23.43
C ASP A 1 18.66 8.08 -23.64
N THR A 2 18.14 7.85 -24.85
CA THR A 2 17.36 6.64 -25.20
C THR A 2 18.22 5.36 -25.21
N TRP A 3 19.51 5.42 -25.51
CA TRP A 3 20.39 4.26 -25.55
C TRP A 3 20.74 3.70 -24.15
N LYS A 4 20.95 4.57 -23.15
CA LYS A 4 21.17 4.16 -21.76
C LYS A 4 19.94 3.46 -21.21
N LEU A 5 18.75 3.98 -21.50
CA LEU A 5 17.49 3.36 -21.11
C LEU A 5 17.33 1.97 -21.77
N ARG A 6 17.65 1.84 -23.06
CA ARG A 6 17.63 0.54 -23.78
C ARG A 6 18.59 -0.48 -23.17
N LEU A 7 19.80 -0.06 -22.75
CA LEU A 7 20.75 -0.93 -22.06
C LEU A 7 20.26 -1.38 -20.69
N LEU A 8 19.66 -0.48 -19.91
CA LEU A 8 19.03 -0.80 -18.62
C LEU A 8 17.89 -1.80 -18.78
N ILE A 9 17.01 -1.57 -19.75
CA ILE A 9 15.91 -2.47 -20.07
C ILE A 9 16.44 -3.85 -20.49
N ARG A 10 17.45 -3.91 -21.37
CA ARG A 10 18.06 -5.17 -21.80
C ARG A 10 18.69 -5.93 -20.63
N ARG A 11 19.40 -5.22 -19.74
CA ARG A 11 19.98 -5.81 -18.52
C ARG A 11 18.88 -6.35 -17.58
N TRP A 12 17.77 -5.62 -17.44
CA TRP A 12 16.62 -6.06 -16.65
C TRP A 12 16.00 -7.35 -17.22
N TYR A 13 15.77 -7.41 -18.52
CA TYR A 13 15.25 -8.63 -19.16
C TYR A 13 16.21 -9.82 -19.06
N THR A 14 17.53 -9.58 -19.14
CA THR A 14 18.52 -10.64 -18.92
C THR A 14 18.45 -11.19 -17.50
N PHE A 15 18.26 -10.32 -16.50
CA PHE A 15 18.08 -10.71 -15.11
C PHE A 15 16.80 -11.52 -14.92
N LEU A 16 15.67 -11.07 -15.46
CA LEU A 16 14.41 -11.82 -15.41
C LEU A 16 14.50 -13.19 -16.08
N ASN A 17 15.17 -13.28 -17.24
CA ASN A 17 15.39 -14.55 -17.92
C ASN A 17 16.28 -15.51 -17.11
N MET A 18 17.24 -14.98 -16.36
CA MET A 18 18.04 -15.79 -15.43
C MET A 18 17.15 -16.30 -14.29
N GLN A 19 16.35 -15.44 -13.67
CA GLN A 19 15.42 -15.85 -12.61
C GLN A 19 14.46 -16.94 -13.10
N LYS A 20 13.88 -16.83 -14.29
CA LYS A 20 13.01 -17.85 -14.91
C LYS A 20 13.68 -19.23 -15.05
N LYS A 21 15.01 -19.27 -15.14
CA LYS A 21 15.77 -20.54 -15.18
C LYS A 21 16.08 -21.08 -13.79
N VAL A 22 16.31 -20.21 -12.81
CA VAL A 22 16.73 -20.59 -11.46
C VAL A 22 15.54 -20.95 -10.57
N VAL A 23 14.47 -20.15 -10.59
CA VAL A 23 13.31 -20.32 -9.69
C VAL A 23 12.70 -21.72 -9.76
N PRO A 24 12.49 -22.35 -10.94
CA PRO A 24 11.95 -23.71 -11.00
C PRO A 24 12.83 -24.79 -10.33
N GLN A 25 14.14 -24.52 -10.15
CA GLN A 25 15.11 -25.43 -9.55
C GLN A 25 15.16 -25.33 -8.01
N LEU A 26 14.51 -24.32 -7.43
CA LEU A 26 14.47 -24.14 -5.98
C LEU A 26 13.34 -24.99 -5.39
N ASP A 27 13.65 -25.70 -4.31
CA ASP A 27 12.70 -26.57 -3.62
C ASP A 27 11.77 -25.78 -2.68
N ASN A 28 12.27 -24.71 -2.09
CA ASN A 28 11.54 -23.91 -1.12
C ASN A 28 11.53 -22.43 -1.56
N LEU A 29 10.36 -21.91 -1.80
CA LEU A 29 10.14 -20.52 -2.20
C LEU A 29 9.17 -19.86 -1.23
N VAL A 30 9.41 -18.60 -0.89
CA VAL A 30 8.54 -17.85 0.01
C VAL A 30 8.12 -16.55 -0.68
N THR A 31 6.86 -16.19 -0.51
CA THR A 31 6.29 -14.93 -0.98
C THR A 31 5.46 -14.26 0.09
N VAL A 32 5.03 -13.03 -0.14
CA VAL A 32 4.44 -12.17 0.90
C VAL A 32 2.91 -12.08 0.85
N SER A 33 2.27 -12.67 -0.17
CA SER A 33 0.81 -12.63 -0.32
C SER A 33 0.30 -13.71 -1.27
N ARG A 34 -0.99 -13.99 -1.23
CA ARG A 34 -1.66 -14.89 -2.19
C ARG A 34 -1.62 -14.33 -3.61
N ALA A 35 -1.85 -13.02 -3.77
CA ALA A 35 -1.75 -12.36 -5.06
C ALA A 35 -0.34 -12.52 -5.65
N SER A 36 0.71 -12.23 -4.88
CA SER A 36 2.09 -12.42 -5.33
C SER A 36 2.42 -13.89 -5.62
N ARG A 37 1.86 -14.85 -4.86
CA ARG A 37 2.04 -16.28 -5.13
C ARG A 37 1.48 -16.65 -6.50
N GLN A 38 0.28 -16.20 -6.81
CA GLN A 38 -0.37 -16.48 -8.09
C GLN A 38 0.40 -15.87 -9.26
N ASP A 39 0.84 -14.62 -9.12
CA ASP A 39 1.61 -13.92 -10.15
C ASP A 39 2.96 -14.59 -10.39
N ILE A 40 3.70 -14.92 -9.32
CA ILE A 40 4.98 -15.62 -9.42
C ILE A 40 4.81 -17.00 -10.05
N ALA A 41 3.81 -17.78 -9.63
CA ALA A 41 3.54 -19.09 -10.19
C ALA A 41 3.28 -19.00 -11.71
N THR A 42 2.48 -18.02 -12.14
CA THR A 42 2.17 -17.77 -13.55
C THR A 42 3.40 -17.29 -14.33
N ASP A 43 4.12 -16.28 -13.82
CA ASP A 43 5.22 -15.65 -14.54
C ASP A 43 6.45 -16.56 -14.68
N PHE A 44 6.66 -17.47 -13.72
CA PHE A 44 7.81 -18.38 -13.68
C PHE A 44 7.46 -19.81 -14.09
N ASP A 45 6.20 -20.07 -14.46
CA ASP A 45 5.69 -21.40 -14.85
C ASP A 45 6.02 -22.49 -13.82
N ILE A 46 5.65 -22.22 -12.56
CA ILE A 46 5.82 -23.14 -11.43
C ILE A 46 4.49 -23.39 -10.73
N ALA A 47 4.37 -24.53 -10.06
CA ALA A 47 3.18 -24.82 -9.26
C ALA A 47 3.08 -23.87 -8.04
N GLU A 48 1.89 -23.32 -7.76
CA GLU A 48 1.66 -22.50 -6.56
C GLU A 48 2.05 -23.20 -5.26
N THR A 49 1.96 -24.53 -5.23
CA THR A 49 2.34 -25.37 -4.07
C THR A 49 3.83 -25.34 -3.73
N LYS A 50 4.69 -24.82 -4.62
CA LYS A 50 6.11 -24.58 -4.34
C LYS A 50 6.36 -23.29 -3.54
N LEU A 51 5.35 -22.44 -3.42
CA LEU A 51 5.45 -21.12 -2.79
C LEU A 51 4.71 -21.14 -1.46
N ASP A 52 5.43 -21.06 -0.37
CA ASP A 52 4.87 -20.76 0.94
C ASP A 52 4.59 -19.27 1.06
N ILE A 53 3.58 -18.89 1.85
CA ILE A 53 3.26 -17.49 2.12
C ILE A 53 3.66 -17.18 3.56
N VAL A 54 4.49 -16.15 3.71
CA VAL A 54 4.74 -15.49 4.98
C VAL A 54 4.54 -14.00 4.75
N HIS A 55 3.52 -13.45 5.39
CA HIS A 55 3.17 -12.06 5.20
C HIS A 55 4.25 -11.11 5.73
N ASN A 56 4.35 -9.93 5.14
CA ASN A 56 5.22 -8.89 5.69
C ASN A 56 4.69 -8.41 7.05
N GLY A 57 5.61 -8.21 8.00
CA GLY A 57 5.29 -7.61 9.28
C GLY A 57 5.19 -6.07 9.19
N ILE A 58 4.27 -5.51 9.98
CA ILE A 58 4.15 -4.08 10.25
C ILE A 58 4.79 -3.80 11.61
N ASP A 59 5.62 -2.76 11.71
CA ASP A 59 6.19 -2.34 13.00
C ASP A 59 5.14 -1.59 13.83
N THR A 60 4.39 -2.36 14.62
CA THR A 60 3.30 -1.84 15.46
C THR A 60 3.79 -1.06 16.69
N ARG A 61 5.10 -1.01 16.94
CA ARG A 61 5.72 -0.17 17.98
C ARG A 61 5.90 1.25 17.46
N VAL A 62 6.19 1.42 16.18
CA VAL A 62 6.29 2.70 15.49
C VAL A 62 4.92 3.14 14.96
N PHE A 63 4.28 2.31 14.15
CA PHE A 63 2.95 2.58 13.59
C PHE A 63 1.86 2.21 14.62
N ARG A 64 1.44 3.19 15.39
CA ARG A 64 0.44 3.06 16.45
C ARG A 64 -0.34 4.36 16.61
N PRO A 65 -1.51 4.33 17.22
CA PRO A 65 -2.23 5.55 17.57
C PRO A 65 -1.36 6.46 18.45
N ILE A 66 -1.39 7.77 18.16
CA ILE A 66 -0.71 8.82 18.94
C ILE A 66 -1.79 9.76 19.49
N PRO A 67 -2.35 9.47 20.68
CA PRO A 67 -3.49 10.23 21.23
C PRO A 67 -3.22 11.73 21.45
N ALA A 68 -1.95 12.12 21.56
CA ALA A 68 -1.55 13.51 21.74
C ALA A 68 -1.65 14.35 20.45
N ILE A 69 -1.85 13.70 19.30
CA ILE A 69 -2.01 14.36 18.00
C ILE A 69 -3.49 14.41 17.66
N GLU A 70 -4.03 15.62 17.52
CA GLU A 70 -5.39 15.84 17.06
C GLU A 70 -5.49 15.58 15.56
N ARG A 71 -6.56 14.89 15.15
CA ARG A 71 -6.86 14.64 13.74
C ARG A 71 -7.41 15.89 13.07
N ASP A 72 -6.93 16.17 11.88
CA ASP A 72 -7.52 17.19 10.98
C ASP A 72 -8.71 16.54 10.26
N GLU A 73 -9.92 17.02 10.52
CA GLU A 73 -11.18 16.43 10.02
C GLU A 73 -11.27 16.33 8.49
N PHE A 74 -10.48 17.14 7.77
CA PHE A 74 -10.51 17.20 6.31
C PHE A 74 -9.17 16.81 5.66
N ASN A 75 -8.30 16.10 6.38
CA ASN A 75 -7.02 15.67 5.85
C ASN A 75 -7.07 14.20 5.41
N VAL A 76 -7.01 13.97 4.11
CA VAL A 76 -6.81 12.66 3.48
C VAL A 76 -5.32 12.42 3.32
N MET A 77 -4.81 11.24 3.67
CA MET A 77 -3.40 10.89 3.49
C MET A 77 -3.22 9.77 2.48
N ALA A 78 -2.18 9.85 1.68
CA ALA A 78 -1.76 8.76 0.79
C ALA A 78 -0.23 8.60 0.82
N THR A 79 0.22 7.35 0.81
CA THR A 79 1.63 7.00 0.56
C THR A 79 1.76 6.49 -0.86
N ALA A 80 2.21 7.36 -1.76
CA ALA A 80 2.30 7.04 -3.18
C ALA A 80 3.44 7.84 -3.84
N SER A 81 4.34 7.13 -4.54
CA SER A 81 5.36 7.81 -5.34
C SER A 81 4.71 8.56 -6.50
N ALA A 82 4.99 9.87 -6.61
CA ALA A 82 4.57 10.66 -7.74
C ALA A 82 5.17 10.09 -9.05
N ASP A 83 4.42 10.20 -10.13
CA ASP A 83 4.80 9.69 -11.46
C ASP A 83 5.05 8.18 -11.54
N ALA A 84 4.62 7.40 -10.55
CA ALA A 84 4.64 5.94 -10.57
C ALA A 84 3.25 5.41 -10.98
N PRO A 85 3.05 4.93 -12.23
CA PRO A 85 1.71 4.62 -12.75
C PRO A 85 0.97 3.57 -11.92
N LEU A 86 1.69 2.57 -11.38
CA LEU A 86 1.08 1.52 -10.56
C LEU A 86 0.60 2.01 -9.18
N LYS A 87 1.02 3.18 -8.73
CA LYS A 87 0.60 3.76 -7.45
C LYS A 87 -0.73 4.53 -7.54
N GLY A 88 -1.26 4.76 -8.73
CA GLY A 88 -2.61 5.28 -8.96
C GLY A 88 -2.89 6.67 -8.37
N LEU A 89 -1.85 7.46 -8.06
CA LEU A 89 -1.99 8.79 -7.44
C LEU A 89 -2.80 9.75 -8.32
N ASP A 90 -2.74 9.61 -9.62
CA ASP A 90 -3.52 10.41 -10.58
C ASP A 90 -5.04 10.23 -10.41
N TYR A 91 -5.49 9.01 -10.12
CA TYR A 91 -6.92 8.74 -9.82
C TYR A 91 -7.33 9.39 -8.50
N LEU A 92 -6.48 9.33 -7.47
CA LEU A 92 -6.76 10.00 -6.20
C LEU A 92 -6.81 11.52 -6.36
N ILE A 93 -5.87 12.14 -7.09
CA ILE A 93 -5.87 13.58 -7.36
C ILE A 93 -7.17 14.00 -8.07
N ARG A 94 -7.66 13.22 -9.04
CA ARG A 94 -8.96 13.46 -9.69
C ARG A 94 -10.14 13.33 -8.72
N ALA A 95 -10.11 12.35 -7.82
CA ALA A 95 -11.12 12.21 -6.77
C ALA A 95 -11.14 13.45 -5.83
N ILE A 96 -9.96 13.90 -5.42
CA ILE A 96 -9.82 15.12 -4.60
C ILE A 96 -10.32 16.36 -5.36
N SER A 97 -10.09 16.45 -6.67
CA SER A 97 -10.60 17.58 -7.50
C SER A 97 -12.13 17.67 -7.47
N ILE A 98 -12.82 16.52 -7.50
CA ILE A 98 -14.29 16.48 -7.40
C ILE A 98 -14.72 16.97 -6.01
N LEU A 99 -14.13 16.41 -4.96
CA LEU A 99 -14.49 16.73 -3.59
C LEU A 99 -14.12 18.15 -3.17
N ALA A 100 -13.08 18.74 -3.75
CA ALA A 100 -12.66 20.10 -3.45
C ALA A 100 -13.70 21.17 -3.82
N GLY A 101 -14.62 20.86 -4.75
CA GLY A 101 -15.78 21.70 -5.05
C GLY A 101 -16.90 21.60 -4.02
N GLU A 102 -16.95 20.48 -3.28
CA GLU A 102 -17.97 20.20 -2.28
C GLU A 102 -17.51 20.54 -0.86
N ILE A 103 -16.20 20.34 -0.58
CA ILE A 103 -15.60 20.47 0.75
C ILE A 103 -14.40 21.42 0.64
N PRO A 104 -14.60 22.71 0.93
CA PRO A 104 -13.55 23.74 0.80
C PRO A 104 -12.31 23.51 1.68
N GLU A 105 -12.44 22.82 2.80
CA GLU A 105 -11.35 22.55 3.75
C GLU A 105 -10.54 21.30 3.41
N LEU A 106 -10.98 20.50 2.43
CA LEU A 106 -10.34 19.24 2.07
C LEU A 106 -8.89 19.44 1.65
N LYS A 107 -8.02 18.65 2.26
CA LYS A 107 -6.57 18.58 1.96
C LYS A 107 -6.16 17.15 1.66
N LEU A 108 -5.13 17.01 0.86
CA LEU A 108 -4.45 15.74 0.60
C LEU A 108 -2.98 15.85 1.03
N THR A 109 -2.59 15.03 1.98
CA THR A 109 -1.19 14.82 2.36
C THR A 109 -0.64 13.61 1.61
N VAL A 110 0.40 13.81 0.80
CA VAL A 110 1.05 12.73 0.03
C VAL A 110 2.45 12.51 0.55
N LEU A 111 2.72 11.29 1.04
CA LEU A 111 4.07 10.84 1.30
C LEU A 111 4.66 10.31 -0.02
N GLY A 112 5.47 11.15 -0.65
CA GLY A 112 6.10 10.89 -1.94
C GLY A 112 6.82 12.12 -2.46
N LYS A 113 7.87 11.91 -3.24
CA LYS A 113 8.63 13.01 -3.82
C LYS A 113 7.94 13.52 -5.10
N LEU A 114 7.50 14.78 -5.09
CA LEU A 114 7.01 15.45 -6.28
C LEU A 114 8.19 15.87 -7.17
N LYS A 115 8.07 15.64 -8.48
CA LYS A 115 8.98 16.21 -9.49
C LYS A 115 8.31 17.43 -10.10
N GLU A 116 9.01 18.58 -10.09
CA GLU A 116 8.46 19.86 -10.56
C GLU A 116 7.91 19.79 -11.99
N ASP A 117 8.64 19.14 -12.91
CA ASP A 117 8.23 18.95 -14.31
C ASP A 117 7.47 17.63 -14.55
N GLY A 118 7.10 16.92 -13.49
CA GLY A 118 6.46 15.62 -13.55
C GLY A 118 5.01 15.68 -14.03
N LYS A 119 4.46 14.53 -14.41
CA LYS A 119 3.05 14.41 -14.80
C LYS A 119 2.11 14.75 -13.64
N THR A 120 2.49 14.35 -12.43
CA THR A 120 1.73 14.62 -11.20
C THR A 120 1.64 16.11 -10.92
N ALA A 121 2.76 16.86 -10.99
CA ALA A 121 2.77 18.30 -10.79
C ALA A 121 1.90 19.02 -11.82
N LYS A 122 2.00 18.62 -13.09
CA LYS A 122 1.15 19.18 -14.17
C LYS A 122 -0.34 18.90 -13.93
N LEU A 123 -0.69 17.69 -13.47
CA LEU A 123 -2.08 17.36 -13.16
C LEU A 123 -2.62 18.18 -11.99
N VAL A 124 -1.84 18.36 -10.92
CA VAL A 124 -2.20 19.20 -9.77
C VAL A 124 -2.48 20.64 -10.22
N SER A 125 -1.61 21.21 -11.06
CA SER A 125 -1.78 22.56 -11.57
C SER A 125 -2.98 22.69 -12.53
N GLN A 126 -3.17 21.74 -13.43
CA GLN A 126 -4.32 21.72 -14.33
C GLN A 126 -5.67 21.69 -13.59
N LEU A 127 -5.70 21.10 -12.40
CA LEU A 127 -6.89 20.99 -11.58
C LEU A 127 -7.00 22.09 -10.50
N GLY A 128 -6.02 22.99 -10.40
CA GLY A 128 -6.02 24.10 -9.43
C GLY A 128 -5.91 23.64 -7.97
N LEU A 129 -5.15 22.56 -7.71
CA LEU A 129 -5.08 21.91 -6.39
C LEU A 129 -3.77 22.20 -5.63
N GLU A 130 -2.94 23.15 -6.09
CA GLU A 130 -1.61 23.44 -5.52
C GLU A 130 -1.68 23.79 -4.03
N ASN A 131 -2.72 24.48 -3.60
CA ASN A 131 -2.91 24.88 -2.21
C ASN A 131 -3.58 23.80 -1.33
N ARG A 132 -3.95 22.65 -1.92
CA ARG A 132 -4.67 21.58 -1.22
C ARG A 132 -3.89 20.30 -1.10
N ILE A 133 -2.88 20.09 -1.95
CA ILE A 133 -2.08 18.88 -1.98
C ILE A 133 -0.67 19.17 -1.51
N HIS A 134 -0.28 18.54 -0.40
CA HIS A 134 1.02 18.74 0.22
C HIS A 134 1.85 17.46 0.11
N PHE A 135 3.05 17.58 -0.45
CA PHE A 135 3.97 16.46 -0.64
C PHE A 135 5.07 16.47 0.40
N TYR A 136 5.34 15.31 0.98
CA TYR A 136 6.41 15.08 1.95
C TYR A 136 7.31 13.95 1.49
N SER A 137 8.60 14.05 1.72
CA SER A 137 9.57 12.99 1.40
C SER A 137 10.77 13.04 2.34
N GLY A 138 11.48 11.91 2.49
CA GLY A 138 12.66 11.83 3.34
C GLY A 138 12.35 11.80 4.84
N LEU A 139 11.11 11.48 5.22
CA LEU A 139 10.68 11.37 6.60
C LEU A 139 11.12 10.03 7.22
N SER A 140 11.38 10.05 8.50
CA SER A 140 11.55 8.85 9.33
C SER A 140 10.19 8.13 9.52
N SER A 141 10.22 6.84 9.90
CA SER A 141 9.00 6.09 10.17
C SER A 141 8.15 6.71 11.28
N GLN A 142 8.78 7.35 12.27
CA GLN A 142 8.08 8.07 13.32
C GLN A 142 7.32 9.28 12.77
N GLU A 143 7.94 10.10 11.93
CA GLU A 143 7.29 11.26 11.29
C GLU A 143 6.15 10.81 10.35
N VAL A 144 6.30 9.67 9.69
CA VAL A 144 5.23 9.07 8.90
C VAL A 144 4.04 8.66 9.78
N ALA A 145 4.30 8.03 10.93
CA ALA A 145 3.26 7.69 11.90
C ALA A 145 2.51 8.93 12.42
N GLU A 146 3.23 10.06 12.63
CA GLU A 146 2.62 11.34 13.01
C GLU A 146 1.74 11.94 11.90
N LEU A 147 2.13 11.79 10.62
CA LEU A 147 1.26 12.17 9.51
C LEU A 147 -0.01 11.31 9.46
N TYR A 148 0.11 9.99 9.66
CA TYR A 148 -1.07 9.12 9.79
C TYR A 148 -1.95 9.55 10.96
N ALA A 149 -1.38 9.88 12.13
CA ALA A 149 -2.15 10.33 13.29
C ALA A 149 -2.98 11.59 13.03
N LYS A 150 -2.50 12.49 12.15
CA LYS A 150 -3.22 13.71 11.73
C LYS A 150 -4.30 13.45 10.67
N ALA A 151 -4.28 12.30 10.01
CA ALA A 151 -5.19 12.03 8.90
C ALA A 151 -6.57 11.57 9.37
N THR A 152 -7.62 12.04 8.73
CA THR A 152 -9.00 11.56 8.92
C THR A 152 -9.17 10.16 8.32
N CYS A 153 -8.60 9.94 7.14
CA CYS A 153 -8.51 8.63 6.50
C CYS A 153 -7.25 8.52 5.64
N ALA A 154 -6.84 7.30 5.38
CA ALA A 154 -5.75 7.00 4.46
C ALA A 154 -6.29 6.33 3.20
N VAL A 155 -5.73 6.68 2.04
CA VAL A 155 -6.10 6.13 0.75
C VAL A 155 -4.90 5.46 0.10
N VAL A 156 -5.07 4.21 -0.33
CA VAL A 156 -4.09 3.45 -1.11
C VAL A 156 -4.67 3.19 -2.50
N PRO A 157 -4.48 4.13 -3.45
CA PRO A 157 -5.14 4.10 -4.75
C PRO A 157 -4.43 3.21 -5.77
N SER A 158 -3.53 2.34 -5.32
CA SER A 158 -2.63 1.56 -6.17
C SER A 158 -3.39 0.65 -7.14
N ILE A 159 -2.91 0.60 -8.38
CA ILE A 159 -3.41 -0.34 -9.40
C ILE A 159 -2.93 -1.75 -9.06
N TYR A 160 -1.76 -1.86 -8.45
CA TYR A 160 -1.19 -3.13 -8.00
C TYR A 160 -0.28 -2.91 -6.78
N GLU A 161 -0.42 -3.78 -5.79
CA GLU A 161 0.48 -3.92 -4.64
C GLU A 161 0.80 -5.39 -4.40
N GLY A 162 2.09 -5.70 -4.22
CA GLY A 162 2.52 -7.06 -3.87
C GLY A 162 2.15 -7.45 -2.44
N PHE A 163 1.98 -6.45 -1.54
CA PHE A 163 1.48 -6.64 -0.19
C PHE A 163 0.58 -5.46 0.24
N GLY A 164 1.11 -4.22 0.26
CA GLY A 164 0.35 -3.05 0.68
C GLY A 164 0.77 -2.53 2.06
N LEU A 165 2.08 -2.42 2.31
CA LEU A 165 2.61 -1.84 3.56
C LEU A 165 1.92 -0.53 3.96
N PRO A 166 1.66 0.44 3.04
CA PRO A 166 0.99 1.69 3.41
C PRO A 166 -0.42 1.49 4.01
N ALA A 167 -1.17 0.51 3.53
CA ALA A 167 -2.47 0.18 4.11
C ALA A 167 -2.31 -0.38 5.52
N GLY A 168 -1.37 -1.33 5.71
CA GLY A 168 -1.07 -1.90 7.02
C GLY A 168 -0.57 -0.87 8.04
N GLU A 169 0.31 0.04 7.64
CA GLU A 169 0.84 1.13 8.48
C GLU A 169 -0.27 2.07 8.94
N ALA A 170 -1.14 2.50 8.02
CA ALA A 170 -2.29 3.34 8.34
C ALA A 170 -3.26 2.64 9.30
N MET A 171 -3.61 1.37 9.04
CA MET A 171 -4.45 0.56 9.91
C MET A 171 -3.82 0.38 11.31
N ALA A 172 -2.51 0.13 11.38
CA ALA A 172 -1.77 0.05 12.65
C ALA A 172 -1.85 1.35 13.46
N CYS A 173 -1.82 2.50 12.79
CA CYS A 173 -2.03 3.82 13.40
C CYS A 173 -3.49 4.08 13.80
N GLY A 174 -4.41 3.15 13.57
CA GLY A 174 -5.84 3.34 13.85
C GLY A 174 -6.47 4.39 12.93
N VAL A 175 -6.04 4.44 11.67
CA VAL A 175 -6.59 5.31 10.63
C VAL A 175 -7.50 4.45 9.73
N PRO A 176 -8.75 4.85 9.47
CA PRO A 176 -9.60 4.13 8.53
C PRO A 176 -9.02 4.20 7.12
N VAL A 177 -9.02 3.06 6.42
CA VAL A 177 -8.37 2.90 5.11
C VAL A 177 -9.39 2.72 4.00
N ILE A 178 -9.16 3.45 2.91
CA ILE A 178 -9.75 3.19 1.61
C ILE A 178 -8.63 2.59 0.74
N SER A 179 -8.87 1.44 0.14
CA SER A 179 -7.92 0.83 -0.80
C SER A 179 -8.60 0.46 -2.10
N THR A 180 -7.82 0.26 -3.13
CA THR A 180 -8.33 -0.41 -4.32
C THR A 180 -8.31 -1.93 -4.13
N ASN A 181 -8.90 -2.66 -5.09
CA ASN A 181 -8.80 -4.12 -5.18
C ASN A 181 -7.53 -4.59 -5.92
N GLY A 182 -6.48 -3.76 -5.98
CA GLY A 182 -5.24 -4.05 -6.72
C GLY A 182 -4.28 -4.97 -5.98
N GLY A 183 -3.99 -6.14 -6.57
CA GLY A 183 -3.04 -7.11 -6.00
C GLY A 183 -3.45 -7.62 -4.63
N ALA A 184 -2.56 -7.52 -3.64
CA ALA A 184 -2.77 -8.01 -2.28
C ALA A 184 -3.55 -7.07 -1.36
N LEU A 185 -3.97 -5.88 -1.81
CA LEU A 185 -4.70 -4.94 -0.95
C LEU A 185 -5.95 -5.52 -0.31
N PRO A 186 -6.82 -6.29 -1.01
CA PRO A 186 -7.97 -6.94 -0.38
C PRO A 186 -7.57 -7.96 0.69
N GLU A 187 -6.41 -8.60 0.56
CA GLU A 187 -5.88 -9.55 1.53
C GLU A 187 -5.45 -8.86 2.83
N VAL A 188 -4.81 -7.70 2.72
CA VAL A 188 -4.37 -6.91 3.88
C VAL A 188 -5.53 -6.17 4.54
N VAL A 189 -6.35 -5.48 3.77
CA VAL A 189 -7.43 -4.62 4.29
C VAL A 189 -8.63 -5.45 4.76
N GLY A 190 -9.03 -6.47 4.02
CA GLY A 190 -10.19 -7.31 4.35
C GLY A 190 -11.47 -6.50 4.51
N ASP A 191 -12.25 -6.81 5.54
CA ASP A 191 -13.49 -6.10 5.92
C ASP A 191 -13.24 -4.92 6.89
N ALA A 192 -11.97 -4.59 7.12
CA ALA A 192 -11.57 -3.53 8.06
C ALA A 192 -11.27 -2.19 7.35
N GLY A 193 -11.67 -2.04 6.09
CA GLY A 193 -11.58 -0.83 5.30
C GLY A 193 -12.59 -0.81 4.16
N ILE A 194 -12.58 0.24 3.36
CA ILE A 194 -13.40 0.34 2.14
C ILE A 194 -12.54 -0.05 0.94
N THR A 195 -13.00 -1.04 0.16
CA THR A 195 -12.33 -1.45 -1.08
C THR A 195 -13.12 -0.97 -2.29
N VAL A 196 -12.43 -0.31 -3.23
CA VAL A 196 -12.99 0.21 -4.48
C VAL A 196 -12.27 -0.39 -5.69
N PRO A 197 -12.84 -0.34 -6.90
CA PRO A 197 -12.14 -0.77 -8.10
C PRO A 197 -10.87 0.04 -8.37
N THR A 198 -9.85 -0.61 -8.95
CA THR A 198 -8.68 0.12 -9.47
C THR A 198 -9.07 1.08 -10.59
N ARG A 199 -8.34 2.19 -10.73
CA ARG A 199 -8.53 3.20 -11.80
C ARG A 199 -9.90 3.88 -11.80
N ASP A 200 -10.60 3.86 -10.68
CA ASP A 200 -11.92 4.47 -10.53
C ASP A 200 -11.87 5.65 -9.54
N HIS A 201 -11.68 6.86 -10.09
CA HIS A 201 -11.61 8.07 -9.29
C HIS A 201 -12.98 8.49 -8.72
N LEU A 202 -14.10 8.07 -9.33
CA LEU A 202 -15.44 8.34 -8.82
C LEU A 202 -15.70 7.49 -7.58
N ALA A 203 -15.41 6.20 -7.64
CA ALA A 203 -15.53 5.31 -6.48
C ALA A 203 -14.62 5.75 -5.33
N LEU A 204 -13.40 6.24 -5.62
CA LEU A 204 -12.51 6.84 -4.62
C LEU A 204 -13.14 8.09 -3.99
N ALA A 205 -13.73 8.99 -4.78
CA ALA A 205 -14.40 10.19 -4.27
C ALA A 205 -15.58 9.83 -3.35
N ASP A 206 -16.42 8.88 -3.76
CA ASP A 206 -17.56 8.43 -2.98
C ASP A 206 -17.15 7.77 -1.66
N ALA A 207 -16.11 6.95 -1.67
CA ALA A 207 -15.58 6.32 -0.46
C ALA A 207 -14.99 7.37 0.52
N ILE A 208 -14.25 8.36 0.01
CA ILE A 208 -13.72 9.47 0.82
C ILE A 208 -14.86 10.28 1.41
N ARG A 209 -15.86 10.67 0.60
CA ARG A 209 -17.06 11.40 1.05
C ARG A 209 -17.77 10.65 2.16
N THR A 210 -17.95 9.34 2.02
CA THR A 210 -18.58 8.47 3.02
C THR A 210 -17.83 8.51 4.34
N LEU A 211 -16.49 8.36 4.32
CA LEU A 211 -15.69 8.41 5.54
C LEU A 211 -15.66 9.82 6.16
N LEU A 212 -15.66 10.88 5.37
CA LEU A 212 -15.70 12.23 5.92
C LEU A 212 -17.04 12.53 6.61
N ALA A 213 -18.15 12.01 6.07
CA ALA A 213 -19.50 12.24 6.60
C ALA A 213 -19.85 11.38 7.84
N ASP A 214 -19.28 10.16 7.97
CA ASP A 214 -19.67 9.20 9.01
C ASP A 214 -18.54 8.92 10.01
N SER A 215 -18.59 9.61 11.15
CA SER A 215 -17.61 9.44 12.23
C SER A 215 -17.70 8.06 12.90
N ASN A 216 -18.89 7.46 13.01
CA ASN A 216 -19.06 6.13 13.60
C ASN A 216 -18.43 5.05 12.72
N LEU A 217 -18.62 5.16 11.40
CA LEU A 217 -17.96 4.27 10.44
C LEU A 217 -16.43 4.40 10.53
N ARG A 218 -15.91 5.66 10.60
CA ARG A 218 -14.47 5.89 10.80
C ARG A 218 -13.93 5.18 12.03
N HIS A 219 -14.59 5.35 13.19
CA HIS A 219 -14.18 4.70 14.43
C HIS A 219 -14.23 3.17 14.34
N THR A 220 -15.29 2.64 13.74
CA THR A 220 -15.46 1.19 13.56
C THR A 220 -14.35 0.60 12.70
N LEU A 221 -14.09 1.20 11.53
CA LEU A 221 -13.04 0.71 10.61
C LEU A 221 -11.63 0.90 11.18
N ALA A 222 -11.38 2.00 11.89
CA ALA A 222 -10.10 2.24 12.56
C ALA A 222 -9.79 1.16 13.63
N ALA A 223 -10.79 0.83 14.46
CA ALA A 223 -10.64 -0.21 15.48
C ALA A 223 -10.43 -1.60 14.85
N LYS A 224 -11.27 -1.98 13.89
CA LYS A 224 -11.14 -3.25 13.15
C LYS A 224 -9.79 -3.35 12.45
N GLY A 225 -9.35 -2.27 11.78
CA GLY A 225 -8.09 -2.22 11.05
C GLY A 225 -6.90 -2.49 11.96
N ARG A 226 -6.85 -1.79 13.10
CA ARG A 226 -5.78 -1.99 14.07
C ARG A 226 -5.76 -3.40 14.64
N SER A 227 -6.92 -3.96 15.05
CA SER A 227 -7.01 -5.34 15.55
C SER A 227 -6.46 -6.32 14.53
N ARG A 228 -6.91 -6.20 13.27
CA ARG A 228 -6.47 -7.03 12.17
C ARG A 228 -4.95 -7.01 11.97
N ILE A 229 -4.31 -5.83 12.01
CA ILE A 229 -2.85 -5.73 11.86
C ILE A 229 -2.12 -6.39 13.03
N LEU A 230 -2.57 -6.17 14.26
CA LEU A 230 -1.97 -6.78 15.45
C LEU A 230 -2.07 -8.31 15.43
N GLU A 231 -3.19 -8.84 14.96
CA GLU A 231 -3.49 -10.28 14.94
C GLU A 231 -2.82 -11.01 13.78
N LEU A 232 -2.70 -10.40 12.59
CA LEU A 232 -2.33 -11.10 11.37
C LEU A 232 -1.04 -10.62 10.71
N PHE A 233 -0.63 -9.38 10.96
CA PHE A 233 0.42 -8.72 10.17
C PHE A 233 1.44 -7.97 11.03
N SER A 234 1.56 -8.25 12.32
CA SER A 234 2.66 -7.71 13.14
C SER A 234 3.98 -8.40 12.81
N TRP A 235 5.12 -7.75 13.10
CA TRP A 235 6.43 -8.39 12.96
C TRP A 235 6.57 -9.65 13.81
N GLU A 236 5.92 -9.69 14.96
CA GLU A 236 5.90 -10.84 15.85
C GLU A 236 5.21 -12.05 15.19
N VAL A 237 4.08 -11.82 14.51
CA VAL A 237 3.37 -12.87 13.73
C VAL A 237 4.22 -13.33 12.56
N ALA A 238 4.70 -12.40 11.72
CA ALA A 238 5.52 -12.70 10.55
C ALA A 238 6.79 -13.50 10.91
N ALA A 239 7.47 -13.13 12.01
CA ALA A 239 8.64 -13.85 12.51
C ALA A 239 8.27 -15.27 13.00
N GLY A 240 7.14 -15.40 13.68
CA GLY A 240 6.63 -16.71 14.13
C GLY A 240 6.34 -17.66 12.96
N GLU A 241 5.63 -17.17 11.93
CA GLU A 241 5.36 -17.92 10.70
C GLU A 241 6.65 -18.33 9.97
N MET A 242 7.63 -17.42 9.87
CA MET A 242 8.92 -17.73 9.24
C MET A 242 9.72 -18.78 10.00
N VAL A 243 9.73 -18.70 11.35
CA VAL A 243 10.38 -19.73 12.20
C VAL A 243 9.72 -21.09 12.03
N GLN A 244 8.40 -21.13 11.97
CA GLN A 244 7.66 -22.37 11.72
C GLN A 244 8.03 -22.96 10.36
N LEU A 245 8.03 -22.17 9.32
CA LEU A 245 8.41 -22.59 7.97
C LEU A 245 9.83 -23.17 7.95
N TYR A 246 10.80 -22.48 8.58
CA TYR A 246 12.17 -23.02 8.67
C TYR A 246 12.24 -24.38 9.36
N ARG A 247 11.49 -24.59 10.44
CA ARG A 247 11.42 -25.90 11.12
C ARG A 247 10.85 -26.99 10.22
N GLU A 248 9.81 -26.67 9.46
CA GLU A 248 9.20 -27.59 8.50
C GLU A 248 10.16 -27.98 7.39
N VAL A 249 10.87 -27.01 6.81
CA VAL A 249 11.87 -27.24 5.76
C VAL A 249 13.00 -28.14 6.28
N VAL A 250 13.57 -27.82 7.43
CA VAL A 250 14.64 -28.62 8.04
C VAL A 250 14.15 -30.05 8.34
N SER A 251 12.94 -30.21 8.84
CA SER A 251 12.39 -31.55 9.13
C SER A 251 12.19 -32.38 7.86
N ARG A 252 11.77 -31.76 6.76
CA ARG A 252 11.64 -32.43 5.45
C ARG A 252 13.00 -32.89 4.90
N GLU A 253 14.05 -32.08 5.07
CA GLU A 253 15.39 -32.43 4.59
C GLU A 253 16.06 -33.53 5.43
N VAL A 254 15.82 -33.58 6.75
CA VAL A 254 16.34 -34.64 7.63
C VAL A 254 15.64 -35.99 7.39
N ALA A 255 14.40 -35.95 6.88
CA ALA A 255 13.62 -37.15 6.57
C ALA A 255 13.90 -37.77 5.17
N ARG A 256 14.69 -37.10 4.33
CA ARG A 256 15.16 -37.57 3.02
C ARG A 256 16.49 -38.33 3.15
#